data_31fcf258ece61f74b4c70be09306742a
#
_entry.id   31fcf258ece61f74b4c70be09306742a
#
_cell.length_a   1.000
_cell.length_b   1.000
_cell.length_c   1.000
_cell.angle_alpha   90.00
_cell.angle_beta   90.00
_cell.angle_gamma   90.00
#
_symmetry.space_group_name_H-M   'P 1'
#
loop_
_entity.id
_entity.type
_entity.pdbx_description
1 polymer ?
#
loop_
_entity_poly.entity_id
_entity_poly.type
_entity_poly.pdbx_seq_one_letter_code
_entity_poly.pdbx_strand_id
1 'polypeptide(L)'
;MSKSNFVIEASDLIKDFLYYLQTVKGRSPSTVDEYFNDLRTFFRFIKVQKHIVPPDTPYQDIKVDDVDLALVSSVTLTDGYEFMNYLMRVRRNNKAARARKTTSVKSFYSYLTNKKHLLAVDPLKDLERPNAREKNPLPKYLTLEQSIELLNAVDGKYKERDYCILTFFLNCGMRLAELVAMNYNDIKPDHTAQIIGKGSKKRIIYLNDACMSAFEGYMKVRPIDGVRAEDKYALFLSAQHRRISRESVQKMVYKYLEKIGLDSQGYSVHKLRHTAATLMYQHGNVDIRVLKDVLGHESLSTTEIYTHLDSRQIEAAAKSNPLSKVKPKGNK
;
A
#
# COMPACT_ATOMS: atom_id res chain seq x y z
N MET A 1 17.58 14.55 3.41
CA MET A 1 16.90 13.95 2.26
C MET A 1 17.90 13.04 1.56
N SER A 2 17.72 11.72 1.56
CA SER A 2 18.52 10.81 0.74
C SER A 2 18.26 11.19 -0.73
N LYS A 3 19.33 11.52 -1.50
CA LYS A 3 19.20 11.71 -2.96
C LYS A 3 18.68 10.38 -3.52
N SER A 4 17.59 10.44 -4.29
CA SER A 4 17.08 9.26 -4.98
C SER A 4 18.20 8.62 -5.79
N ASN A 5 18.45 7.33 -5.62
CA ASN A 5 19.57 6.61 -6.27
C ASN A 5 19.56 6.76 -7.79
N PHE A 6 18.38 7.00 -8.41
CA PHE A 6 18.29 7.14 -9.86
C PHE A 6 19.05 8.34 -10.42
N VAL A 7 19.26 9.41 -9.64
CA VAL A 7 20.01 10.60 -10.09
C VAL A 7 21.46 10.25 -10.48
N ILE A 8 22.02 9.24 -9.80
CA ILE A 8 23.41 8.81 -10.00
C ILE A 8 23.49 7.60 -10.93
N GLU A 9 22.57 6.65 -10.80
CA GLU A 9 22.64 5.32 -11.41
C GLU A 9 21.90 5.19 -12.75
N ALA A 10 21.05 6.16 -13.12
CA ALA A 10 20.27 6.11 -14.36
C ALA A 10 20.93 6.85 -15.52
N SER A 11 20.69 6.35 -16.74
CA SER A 11 21.03 7.11 -17.97
C SER A 11 20.13 8.34 -18.13
N ASP A 12 20.51 9.26 -19.02
CA ASP A 12 19.75 10.48 -19.25
C ASP A 12 18.32 10.19 -19.79
N LEU A 13 18.16 9.19 -20.64
CA LEU A 13 16.82 8.77 -21.12
C LEU A 13 15.92 8.30 -19.97
N ILE A 14 16.48 7.52 -19.04
CA ILE A 14 15.74 7.04 -17.87
C ILE A 14 15.46 8.21 -16.92
N LYS A 15 16.42 9.11 -16.67
CA LYS A 15 16.24 10.32 -15.84
C LYS A 15 15.12 11.21 -16.38
N ASP A 16 15.11 11.49 -17.67
CA ASP A 16 14.08 12.29 -18.32
C ASP A 16 12.67 11.73 -18.07
N PHE A 17 12.51 10.43 -18.22
CA PHE A 17 11.24 9.77 -17.94
C PHE A 17 10.85 9.86 -16.46
N LEU A 18 11.79 9.64 -15.54
CA LEU A 18 11.53 9.70 -14.10
C LEU A 18 11.20 11.14 -13.65
N TYR A 19 11.86 12.13 -14.20
CA TYR A 19 11.50 13.53 -14.00
C TYR A 19 10.10 13.86 -14.55
N TYR A 20 9.76 13.37 -15.74
CA TYR A 20 8.41 13.50 -16.27
C TYR A 20 7.36 12.88 -15.34
N LEU A 21 7.62 11.71 -14.79
CA LEU A 21 6.72 11.08 -13.80
C LEU A 21 6.56 11.95 -12.55
N GLN A 22 7.65 12.52 -12.07
CA GLN A 22 7.66 13.32 -10.84
C GLN A 22 6.99 14.69 -11.06
N THR A 23 7.39 15.43 -12.10
CA THR A 23 7.01 16.83 -12.29
C THR A 23 5.69 16.98 -13.03
N VAL A 24 5.47 16.20 -14.11
CA VAL A 24 4.28 16.34 -14.95
C VAL A 24 3.16 15.42 -14.46
N LYS A 25 3.49 14.16 -14.09
CA LYS A 25 2.49 13.21 -13.60
C LYS A 25 2.22 13.28 -12.10
N GLY A 26 2.97 14.09 -11.35
CA GLY A 26 2.81 14.27 -9.90
C GLY A 26 3.00 12.98 -9.10
N ARG A 27 3.83 12.05 -9.58
CA ARG A 27 4.06 10.80 -8.88
C ARG A 27 4.92 11.02 -7.63
N SER A 28 4.62 10.29 -6.56
CA SER A 28 5.40 10.38 -5.33
C SER A 28 6.84 9.89 -5.53
N PRO A 29 7.82 10.41 -4.77
CA PRO A 29 9.22 9.96 -4.86
C PRO A 29 9.36 8.43 -4.76
N SER A 30 8.66 7.79 -3.85
CA SER A 30 8.69 6.32 -3.72
C SER A 30 8.16 5.59 -4.96
N THR A 31 7.15 6.15 -5.64
CA THR A 31 6.65 5.59 -6.90
C THR A 31 7.71 5.74 -8.00
N VAL A 32 8.39 6.88 -8.08
CA VAL A 32 9.46 7.13 -9.04
C VAL A 32 10.62 6.16 -8.80
N ASP A 33 11.03 5.95 -7.55
CA ASP A 33 12.07 4.98 -7.18
C ASP A 33 11.66 3.54 -7.55
N GLU A 34 10.38 3.16 -7.41
CA GLU A 34 9.89 1.86 -7.88
C GLU A 34 9.98 1.71 -9.40
N TYR A 35 9.61 2.75 -10.16
CA TYR A 35 9.76 2.75 -11.61
C TYR A 35 11.23 2.61 -12.02
N PHE A 36 12.13 3.34 -11.37
CA PHE A 36 13.56 3.18 -11.59
C PHE A 36 14.05 1.76 -11.33
N ASN A 37 13.70 1.17 -10.19
CA ASN A 37 14.08 -0.20 -9.86
C ASN A 37 13.55 -1.23 -10.86
N ASP A 38 12.37 -1.00 -11.43
CA ASP A 38 11.79 -1.85 -12.46
C ASP A 38 12.54 -1.72 -13.79
N LEU A 39 12.85 -0.49 -14.22
CA LEU A 39 13.63 -0.22 -15.42
C LEU A 39 15.06 -0.74 -15.28
N ARG A 40 15.71 -0.55 -14.12
CA ARG A 40 17.02 -1.10 -13.82
C ARG A 40 17.02 -2.62 -13.96
N THR A 41 15.99 -3.29 -13.43
CA THR A 41 15.84 -4.74 -13.56
C THR A 41 15.68 -5.16 -15.04
N PHE A 42 14.91 -4.41 -15.82
CA PHE A 42 14.69 -4.66 -17.23
C PHE A 42 15.97 -4.49 -18.05
N PHE A 43 16.64 -3.35 -17.96
CA PHE A 43 17.84 -3.10 -18.76
C PHE A 43 19.04 -3.96 -18.37
N ARG A 44 19.16 -4.35 -17.08
CA ARG A 44 20.11 -5.39 -16.69
C ARG A 44 19.82 -6.71 -17.38
N PHE A 45 18.56 -7.14 -17.45
CA PHE A 45 18.16 -8.34 -18.17
C PHE A 45 18.49 -8.23 -19.67
N ILE A 46 18.13 -7.11 -20.33
CA ILE A 46 18.40 -6.88 -21.75
C ILE A 46 19.90 -6.93 -22.06
N LYS A 47 20.75 -6.33 -21.22
CA LYS A 47 22.20 -6.35 -21.40
C LYS A 47 22.79 -7.75 -21.32
N VAL A 48 22.32 -8.57 -20.40
CA VAL A 48 22.72 -9.98 -20.29
C VAL A 48 22.28 -10.76 -21.51
N GLN A 49 21.00 -10.64 -21.89
CA GLN A 49 20.42 -11.37 -23.00
C GLN A 49 21.06 -11.03 -24.35
N LYS A 50 21.39 -9.75 -24.56
CA LYS A 50 22.05 -9.28 -25.80
C LYS A 50 23.59 -9.38 -25.74
N HIS A 51 24.15 -10.05 -24.74
CA HIS A 51 25.60 -10.24 -24.55
C HIS A 51 26.40 -8.93 -24.56
N ILE A 52 25.82 -7.84 -24.06
CA ILE A 52 26.46 -6.52 -23.95
C ILE A 52 27.44 -6.48 -22.76
N VAL A 53 27.21 -7.30 -21.76
CA VAL A 53 28.07 -7.45 -20.58
C VAL A 53 28.70 -8.83 -20.56
N PRO A 54 29.94 -8.99 -19.98
CA PRO A 54 30.58 -10.29 -19.81
C PRO A 54 29.66 -11.28 -19.05
N PRO A 55 29.66 -12.58 -19.40
CA PRO A 55 28.76 -13.60 -18.83
C PRO A 55 28.90 -13.74 -17.30
N ASP A 56 30.07 -13.49 -16.75
CA ASP A 56 30.45 -13.59 -15.35
C ASP A 56 30.18 -12.32 -14.54
N THR A 57 29.68 -11.24 -15.18
CA THR A 57 29.33 -10.02 -14.46
C THR A 57 28.20 -10.27 -13.46
N PRO A 58 28.40 -10.05 -12.16
CA PRO A 58 27.33 -10.20 -11.19
C PRO A 58 26.15 -9.28 -11.54
N TYR A 59 24.94 -9.83 -11.53
CA TYR A 59 23.75 -9.10 -11.97
C TYR A 59 23.52 -7.77 -11.24
N GLN A 60 23.89 -7.67 -9.95
CA GLN A 60 23.79 -6.44 -9.17
C GLN A 60 24.75 -5.35 -9.63
N ASP A 61 25.87 -5.70 -10.27
CA ASP A 61 26.91 -4.78 -10.65
C ASP A 61 26.74 -4.23 -12.08
N ILE A 62 25.79 -4.81 -12.84
CA ILE A 62 25.46 -4.31 -14.18
C ILE A 62 24.88 -2.90 -14.06
N LYS A 63 25.59 -1.93 -14.61
CA LYS A 63 25.17 -0.52 -14.64
C LYS A 63 24.06 -0.29 -15.67
N VAL A 64 23.31 0.79 -15.50
CA VAL A 64 22.25 1.24 -16.42
C VAL A 64 22.34 2.73 -16.71
N ASP A 65 23.43 3.36 -16.32
CA ASP A 65 23.77 4.77 -16.60
C ASP A 65 24.20 5.01 -18.07
N ASP A 66 24.55 3.95 -18.77
CA ASP A 66 24.95 3.90 -20.18
C ASP A 66 23.82 3.41 -21.14
N VAL A 67 22.59 3.29 -20.65
CA VAL A 67 21.44 2.93 -21.51
C VAL A 67 21.16 4.07 -22.47
N ASP A 68 21.51 3.87 -23.74
CA ASP A 68 21.37 4.82 -24.84
C ASP A 68 20.17 4.49 -25.75
N LEU A 69 19.95 5.35 -26.75
CA LEU A 69 18.86 5.15 -27.70
C LEU A 69 19.06 3.90 -28.59
N ALA A 70 20.31 3.53 -28.87
CA ALA A 70 20.62 2.35 -29.67
C ALA A 70 20.17 1.08 -28.95
N LEU A 71 20.51 0.94 -27.67
CA LEU A 71 20.06 -0.17 -26.83
C LEU A 71 18.53 -0.19 -26.70
N VAL A 72 17.92 0.96 -26.41
CA VAL A 72 16.46 1.09 -26.27
C VAL A 72 15.74 0.68 -27.56
N SER A 73 16.23 1.12 -28.73
CA SER A 73 15.65 0.81 -30.04
C SER A 73 15.84 -0.66 -30.46
N SER A 74 16.84 -1.33 -29.90
CA SER A 74 17.14 -2.74 -30.21
C SER A 74 16.16 -3.72 -29.53
N VAL A 75 15.34 -3.25 -28.59
CA VAL A 75 14.40 -4.08 -27.85
C VAL A 75 13.19 -4.45 -28.72
N THR A 76 12.80 -5.71 -28.66
CA THR A 76 11.69 -6.28 -29.42
C THR A 76 10.57 -6.76 -28.50
N LEU A 77 9.43 -7.10 -29.08
CA LEU A 77 8.32 -7.73 -28.35
C LEU A 77 8.75 -9.07 -27.72
N THR A 78 9.60 -9.83 -28.44
CA THR A 78 10.15 -11.09 -27.93
C THR A 78 10.97 -10.88 -26.68
N ASP A 79 11.82 -9.85 -26.63
CA ASP A 79 12.58 -9.48 -25.41
C ASP A 79 11.64 -9.19 -24.24
N GLY A 80 10.47 -8.61 -24.52
CA GLY A 80 9.43 -8.37 -23.51
C GLY A 80 8.85 -9.68 -22.93
N TYR A 81 8.56 -10.67 -23.77
CA TYR A 81 8.09 -11.99 -23.33
C TYR A 81 9.17 -12.76 -22.56
N GLU A 82 10.42 -12.70 -23.00
CA GLU A 82 11.54 -13.33 -22.33
C GLU A 82 11.83 -12.69 -20.97
N PHE A 83 11.71 -11.36 -20.87
CA PHE A 83 11.77 -10.68 -19.57
C PHE A 83 10.66 -11.17 -18.62
N MET A 84 9.43 -11.34 -19.10
CA MET A 84 8.35 -11.86 -18.26
C MET A 84 8.62 -13.29 -17.79
N ASN A 85 9.19 -14.13 -18.67
CA ASN A 85 9.62 -15.48 -18.31
C ASN A 85 10.75 -15.46 -17.27
N TYR A 86 11.74 -14.59 -17.45
CA TYR A 86 12.82 -14.36 -16.47
C TYR A 86 12.26 -13.96 -15.10
N LEU A 87 11.33 -13.01 -15.07
CA LEU A 87 10.67 -12.57 -13.82
C LEU A 87 9.94 -13.72 -13.13
N MET A 88 9.34 -14.63 -13.90
CA MET A 88 8.58 -15.77 -13.38
C MET A 88 9.51 -16.87 -12.87
N ARG A 89 10.44 -17.33 -13.70
CA ARG A 89 11.24 -18.54 -13.43
C ARG A 89 12.47 -18.27 -12.57
N VAL A 90 13.19 -17.18 -12.87
CA VAL A 90 14.46 -16.88 -12.21
C VAL A 90 14.22 -16.00 -10.96
N ARG A 91 13.46 -14.91 -11.12
CA ARG A 91 13.18 -13.98 -10.00
C ARG A 91 12.04 -14.46 -9.09
N ARG A 92 11.29 -15.48 -9.48
CA ARG A 92 10.15 -16.05 -8.76
C ARG A 92 9.13 -14.97 -8.33
N ASN A 93 8.97 -13.95 -9.17
CA ASN A 93 8.01 -12.89 -8.91
C ASN A 93 6.57 -13.41 -9.04
N ASN A 94 5.70 -13.02 -8.11
CA ASN A 94 4.28 -13.31 -8.21
C ASN A 94 3.63 -12.52 -9.36
N LYS A 95 2.40 -12.86 -9.70
CA LYS A 95 1.66 -12.30 -10.84
C LYS A 95 1.50 -10.79 -10.76
N ALA A 96 1.23 -10.23 -9.56
CA ALA A 96 1.09 -8.81 -9.33
C ALA A 96 2.42 -8.04 -9.53
N ALA A 97 3.53 -8.58 -9.02
CA ALA A 97 4.85 -7.98 -9.20
C ALA A 97 5.27 -7.98 -10.68
N ARG A 98 4.98 -9.05 -11.43
CA ARG A 98 5.23 -9.12 -12.87
C ARG A 98 4.40 -8.08 -13.62
N ALA A 99 3.09 -7.99 -13.35
CA ALA A 99 2.20 -7.00 -13.97
C ALA A 99 2.66 -5.56 -13.70
N ARG A 100 3.12 -5.25 -12.47
CA ARG A 100 3.65 -3.94 -12.11
C ARG A 100 4.92 -3.61 -12.91
N LYS A 101 5.90 -4.53 -12.95
CA LYS A 101 7.15 -4.35 -13.69
C LYS A 101 6.91 -4.18 -15.20
N THR A 102 6.04 -4.97 -15.78
CA THR A 102 5.61 -4.81 -17.18
C THR A 102 4.98 -3.44 -17.42
N THR A 103 4.17 -2.93 -16.48
CA THR A 103 3.59 -1.59 -16.58
C THR A 103 4.65 -0.49 -16.56
N SER A 104 5.67 -0.60 -15.72
CA SER A 104 6.75 0.38 -15.65
C SER A 104 7.52 0.44 -16.98
N VAL A 105 7.89 -0.72 -17.54
CA VAL A 105 8.60 -0.81 -18.81
C VAL A 105 7.74 -0.28 -19.97
N LYS A 106 6.48 -0.70 -20.10
CA LYS A 106 5.57 -0.17 -21.13
C LYS A 106 5.38 1.34 -21.02
N SER A 107 5.30 1.88 -19.80
CA SER A 107 5.16 3.33 -19.60
C SER A 107 6.38 4.10 -20.08
N PHE A 108 7.58 3.53 -19.92
CA PHE A 108 8.82 4.12 -20.41
C PHE A 108 8.85 4.14 -21.95
N TYR A 109 8.56 3.03 -22.61
CA TYR A 109 8.54 2.96 -24.09
C TYR A 109 7.43 3.86 -24.67
N SER A 110 6.24 3.86 -24.07
CA SER A 110 5.17 4.78 -24.46
C SER A 110 5.56 6.26 -24.28
N TYR A 111 6.35 6.61 -23.27
CA TYR A 111 6.89 7.96 -23.11
C TYR A 111 7.86 8.32 -24.23
N LEU A 112 8.80 7.44 -24.55
CA LEU A 112 9.79 7.69 -25.61
C LEU A 112 9.13 7.82 -27.00
N THR A 113 8.09 7.04 -27.26
CA THR A 113 7.36 7.07 -28.54
C THR A 113 6.39 8.26 -28.61
N ASN A 114 5.50 8.43 -27.61
CA ASN A 114 4.37 9.34 -27.74
C ASN A 114 4.63 10.74 -27.13
N LYS A 115 5.72 10.95 -26.39
CA LYS A 115 6.04 12.23 -25.76
C LYS A 115 7.36 12.81 -26.23
N LYS A 116 8.39 11.99 -26.34
CA LYS A 116 9.71 12.41 -26.79
C LYS A 116 9.90 12.24 -28.30
N HIS A 117 9.09 11.41 -28.95
CA HIS A 117 9.18 11.08 -30.39
C HIS A 117 10.57 10.57 -30.82
N LEU A 118 11.26 9.88 -29.87
CA LEU A 118 12.56 9.27 -30.11
C LEU A 118 12.46 7.90 -30.76
N LEU A 119 11.32 7.22 -30.64
CA LEU A 119 11.02 5.96 -31.29
C LEU A 119 9.84 6.16 -32.25
N ALA A 120 9.95 5.63 -33.47
CA ALA A 120 8.86 5.67 -34.45
C ALA A 120 7.68 4.77 -34.01
N VAL A 121 7.98 3.62 -33.40
CA VAL A 121 7.00 2.63 -32.94
C VAL A 121 7.37 2.16 -31.54
N ASP A 122 6.37 1.97 -30.68
CA ASP A 122 6.56 1.35 -29.36
C ASP A 122 6.67 -0.17 -29.54
N PRO A 123 7.87 -0.77 -29.35
CA PRO A 123 8.09 -2.20 -29.57
C PRO A 123 7.33 -3.08 -28.55
N LEU A 124 6.93 -2.51 -27.42
CA LEU A 124 6.23 -3.23 -26.37
C LEU A 124 4.73 -2.86 -26.28
N LYS A 125 4.18 -2.18 -27.30
CA LYS A 125 2.77 -1.79 -27.34
C LYS A 125 1.85 -2.99 -27.11
N ASP A 126 2.14 -4.11 -27.79
CA ASP A 126 1.32 -5.31 -27.76
C ASP A 126 1.73 -6.31 -26.66
N LEU A 127 2.72 -5.96 -25.83
CA LEU A 127 3.09 -6.79 -24.71
C LEU A 127 1.94 -6.84 -23.68
N GLU A 128 1.31 -8.02 -23.56
CA GLU A 128 0.23 -8.21 -22.61
C GLU A 128 0.75 -8.24 -21.17
N ARG A 129 0.04 -7.57 -20.30
CA ARG A 129 0.30 -7.65 -18.86
C ARG A 129 -0.33 -8.90 -18.27
N PRO A 130 0.37 -9.64 -17.41
CA PRO A 130 -0.27 -10.72 -16.68
C PRO A 130 -1.53 -10.20 -15.98
N ASN A 131 -2.67 -10.85 -16.22
CA ASN A 131 -3.91 -10.48 -15.55
C ASN A 131 -3.75 -10.75 -14.03
N ALA A 132 -3.39 -9.73 -13.28
CA ALA A 132 -3.22 -9.82 -11.83
C ALA A 132 -4.57 -9.92 -11.08
N ARG A 133 -5.67 -9.66 -11.79
CA ARG A 133 -7.03 -9.84 -11.27
C ARG A 133 -7.46 -11.31 -11.43
N GLU A 134 -6.80 -12.21 -10.76
CA GLU A 134 -7.50 -13.44 -10.36
C GLU A 134 -8.66 -13.01 -9.49
N LYS A 135 -9.84 -13.66 -9.68
CA LYS A 135 -11.06 -13.46 -8.90
C LYS A 135 -10.68 -13.03 -7.48
N ASN A 136 -11.01 -11.80 -7.11
CA ASN A 136 -10.59 -11.17 -5.87
C ASN A 136 -10.63 -12.19 -4.72
N PRO A 137 -9.50 -12.67 -4.21
CA PRO A 137 -9.55 -13.46 -3.00
C PRO A 137 -10.21 -12.56 -1.94
N LEU A 138 -11.19 -13.10 -1.25
CA LEU A 138 -11.86 -12.39 -0.16
C LEU A 138 -10.78 -11.72 0.71
N PRO A 139 -10.93 -10.46 1.07
CA PRO A 139 -9.92 -9.75 1.83
C PRO A 139 -9.66 -10.50 3.14
N LYS A 140 -8.41 -10.85 3.37
CA LYS A 140 -8.02 -11.45 4.64
C LYS A 140 -8.08 -10.39 5.74
N TYR A 141 -8.79 -10.70 6.81
CA TYR A 141 -8.99 -9.84 7.98
C TYR A 141 -9.00 -10.69 9.27
N LEU A 142 -8.76 -10.06 10.41
CA LEU A 142 -8.90 -10.69 11.73
C LEU A 142 -10.38 -10.74 12.11
N THR A 143 -10.82 -11.83 12.72
CA THR A 143 -12.15 -11.86 13.36
C THR A 143 -12.18 -10.88 14.54
N LEU A 144 -13.38 -10.65 15.11
CA LEU A 144 -13.52 -9.81 16.29
C LEU A 144 -12.71 -10.38 17.46
N GLU A 145 -12.79 -11.70 17.67
CA GLU A 145 -12.08 -12.43 18.72
C GLU A 145 -10.57 -12.32 18.54
N GLN A 146 -10.05 -12.55 17.33
CA GLN A 146 -8.63 -12.39 17.01
C GLN A 146 -8.15 -10.94 17.18
N SER A 147 -9.01 -9.97 16.90
CA SER A 147 -8.68 -8.54 17.09
C SER A 147 -8.57 -8.19 18.59
N ILE A 148 -9.45 -8.74 19.41
CA ILE A 148 -9.42 -8.60 20.87
C ILE A 148 -8.17 -9.30 21.43
N GLU A 149 -7.90 -10.53 20.97
CA GLU A 149 -6.72 -11.30 21.37
C GLU A 149 -5.42 -10.54 21.03
N LEU A 150 -5.34 -9.92 19.82
CA LEU A 150 -4.20 -9.10 19.42
C LEU A 150 -3.98 -7.91 20.36
N LEU A 151 -5.05 -7.22 20.76
CA LEU A 151 -4.97 -6.11 21.71
C LEU A 151 -4.55 -6.59 23.11
N ASN A 152 -5.04 -7.74 23.57
CA ASN A 152 -4.71 -8.32 24.87
C ASN A 152 -3.27 -8.88 24.91
N ALA A 153 -2.68 -9.23 23.78
CA ALA A 153 -1.32 -9.72 23.68
C ALA A 153 -0.24 -8.63 23.87
N VAL A 154 -0.67 -7.36 23.98
CA VAL A 154 0.26 -6.22 24.08
C VAL A 154 0.88 -6.16 25.47
N ASP A 155 2.21 -6.19 25.50
CA ASP A 155 3.01 -6.16 26.72
C ASP A 155 4.33 -5.42 26.58
N GLY A 156 5.09 -5.38 27.68
CA GLY A 156 6.47 -4.89 27.72
C GLY A 156 6.57 -3.38 27.91
N LYS A 157 7.80 -2.85 27.78
CA LYS A 157 8.16 -1.46 28.10
C LYS A 157 7.35 -0.40 27.36
N TYR A 158 6.88 -0.69 26.15
CA TYR A 158 6.19 0.25 25.27
C TYR A 158 4.71 -0.11 25.07
N LYS A 159 4.12 -0.84 26.02
CA LYS A 159 2.77 -1.41 25.88
C LYS A 159 1.70 -0.33 25.63
N GLU A 160 1.75 0.81 26.29
CA GLU A 160 0.76 1.88 26.11
C GLU A 160 0.82 2.45 24.68
N ARG A 161 2.03 2.66 24.14
CA ARG A 161 2.23 3.10 22.76
C ARG A 161 1.73 2.06 21.77
N ASP A 162 2.15 0.82 21.94
CA ASP A 162 1.88 -0.26 21.02
C ASP A 162 0.37 -0.59 21.00
N TYR A 163 -0.27 -0.56 22.19
CA TYR A 163 -1.71 -0.69 22.33
C TYR A 163 -2.46 0.43 21.61
N CYS A 164 -2.05 1.68 21.80
CA CYS A 164 -2.64 2.84 21.11
C CYS A 164 -2.51 2.72 19.59
N ILE A 165 -1.35 2.30 19.08
CA ILE A 165 -1.13 2.08 17.64
C ILE A 165 -2.08 1.00 17.09
N LEU A 166 -2.19 -0.14 17.75
CA LEU A 166 -3.07 -1.23 17.33
C LEU A 166 -4.55 -0.83 17.40
N THR A 167 -4.95 -0.13 18.46
CA THR A 167 -6.31 0.39 18.63
C THR A 167 -6.67 1.34 17.49
N PHE A 168 -5.76 2.25 17.10
CA PHE A 168 -5.98 3.16 15.98
C PHE A 168 -6.11 2.44 14.64
N PHE A 169 -5.28 1.41 14.40
CA PHE A 169 -5.44 0.61 13.18
C PHE A 169 -6.77 -0.12 13.11
N LEU A 170 -7.18 -0.76 14.21
CA LEU A 170 -8.38 -1.60 14.26
C LEU A 170 -9.69 -0.81 14.32
N ASN A 171 -9.67 0.42 14.85
CA ASN A 171 -10.87 1.24 14.96
C ASN A 171 -10.99 2.30 13.85
N CYS A 172 -9.89 2.93 13.44
CA CYS A 172 -9.95 4.02 12.46
C CYS A 172 -9.59 3.58 11.04
N GLY A 173 -9.08 2.37 10.85
CA GLY A 173 -8.67 1.85 9.54
C GLY A 173 -7.60 2.71 8.85
N MET A 174 -6.70 3.33 9.59
CA MET A 174 -5.67 4.22 9.09
C MET A 174 -4.66 3.49 8.20
N ARG A 175 -4.05 4.22 7.24
CA ARG A 175 -2.86 3.72 6.56
C ARG A 175 -1.63 3.88 7.47
N LEU A 176 -0.68 2.96 7.33
CA LEU A 176 0.59 3.04 8.10
C LEU A 176 1.29 4.41 7.96
N ALA A 177 1.31 4.97 6.74
CA ALA A 177 1.91 6.27 6.50
C ALA A 177 1.17 7.42 7.21
N GLU A 178 -0.14 7.33 7.31
CA GLU A 178 -0.98 8.31 8.00
C GLU A 178 -0.71 8.25 9.51
N LEU A 179 -0.69 7.06 10.10
CA LEU A 179 -0.45 6.87 11.53
C LEU A 179 0.94 7.38 11.95
N VAL A 180 2.01 7.03 11.24
CA VAL A 180 3.36 7.48 11.61
C VAL A 180 3.58 8.97 11.40
N ALA A 181 2.80 9.60 10.51
CA ALA A 181 2.86 11.05 10.27
C ALA A 181 2.10 11.88 11.28
N MET A 182 1.18 11.27 12.06
CA MET A 182 0.36 12.01 13.04
C MET A 182 1.19 12.76 14.07
N ASN A 183 0.70 13.92 14.42
CA ASN A 183 1.13 14.67 15.58
C ASN A 183 0.06 14.56 16.68
N TYR A 184 0.46 14.70 17.96
CA TYR A 184 -0.53 14.61 19.03
C TYR A 184 -1.52 15.79 19.02
N ASN A 185 -1.12 16.96 18.49
CA ASN A 185 -1.99 18.14 18.34
C ASN A 185 -2.92 18.07 17.12
N ASP A 186 -2.83 17.03 16.26
CA ASP A 186 -3.82 16.76 15.22
C ASP A 186 -5.13 16.23 15.83
N ILE A 187 -5.06 15.66 17.06
CA ILE A 187 -6.22 15.17 17.80
C ILE A 187 -6.86 16.34 18.54
N LYS A 188 -8.15 16.54 18.30
CA LYS A 188 -8.92 17.67 18.86
C LYS A 188 -9.78 17.22 20.04
N PRO A 189 -10.21 18.17 20.90
CA PRO A 189 -11.06 17.88 22.05
C PRO A 189 -12.42 17.28 21.69
N ASP A 190 -12.91 17.49 20.46
CA ASP A 190 -14.14 16.91 19.92
C ASP A 190 -13.97 15.48 19.40
N HIS A 191 -12.87 14.83 19.78
CA HIS A 191 -12.50 13.46 19.36
C HIS A 191 -12.31 13.31 17.84
N THR A 192 -12.03 14.40 17.15
CA THR A 192 -11.63 14.35 15.74
C THR A 192 -10.12 14.44 15.56
N ALA A 193 -9.61 13.87 14.47
CA ALA A 193 -8.23 14.10 14.07
C ALA A 193 -8.16 14.34 12.54
N GLN A 194 -7.38 15.36 12.15
CA GLN A 194 -7.11 15.63 10.75
C GLN A 194 -5.89 14.84 10.30
N ILE A 195 -6.07 13.99 9.29
CA ILE A 195 -4.99 13.21 8.71
C ILE A 195 -4.79 13.57 7.24
N ILE A 196 -3.53 13.47 6.79
CA ILE A 196 -3.14 13.74 5.42
C ILE A 196 -2.92 12.43 4.70
N GLY A 197 -3.76 12.13 3.72
CA GLY A 197 -3.69 10.93 2.90
C GLY A 197 -2.81 11.09 1.65
N LYS A 198 -2.91 10.12 0.75
CA LYS A 198 -2.21 10.12 -0.53
C LYS A 198 -2.59 11.36 -1.35
N GLY A 199 -1.59 12.01 -1.96
CA GLY A 199 -1.79 13.23 -2.76
C GLY A 199 -2.14 14.47 -1.92
N SER A 200 -1.71 14.51 -0.66
CA SER A 200 -1.96 15.62 0.28
C SER A 200 -3.45 15.89 0.57
N LYS A 201 -4.33 14.94 0.24
CA LYS A 201 -5.76 15.06 0.56
C LYS A 201 -5.96 14.93 2.07
N LYS A 202 -6.57 15.94 2.64
CA LYS A 202 -6.93 15.94 4.06
C LYS A 202 -8.26 15.25 4.26
N ARG A 203 -8.39 14.43 5.31
CA ARG A 203 -9.66 13.93 5.79
C ARG A 203 -9.72 13.96 7.31
N ILE A 204 -10.92 14.04 7.85
CA ILE A 204 -11.16 13.95 9.28
C ILE A 204 -11.46 12.49 9.62
N ILE A 205 -10.88 12.01 10.70
CA ILE A 205 -11.25 10.75 11.33
C ILE A 205 -11.87 11.05 12.69
N TYR A 206 -12.80 10.19 13.11
CA TYR A 206 -13.44 10.25 14.42
C TYR A 206 -12.82 9.16 15.30
N LEU A 207 -12.36 9.57 16.47
CA LEU A 207 -11.76 8.70 17.49
C LEU A 207 -12.85 8.32 18.49
N ASN A 208 -13.19 7.04 18.54
CA ASN A 208 -14.14 6.54 19.54
C ASN A 208 -13.48 6.49 20.93
N ASP A 209 -14.27 6.17 21.96
CA ASP A 209 -13.83 6.15 23.35
C ASP A 209 -12.63 5.22 23.58
N ALA A 210 -12.57 4.07 22.89
CA ALA A 210 -11.44 3.16 22.95
C ALA A 210 -10.15 3.81 22.41
N CYS A 211 -10.25 4.57 21.31
CA CYS A 211 -9.12 5.30 20.74
C CYS A 211 -8.67 6.42 21.67
N MET A 212 -9.61 7.19 22.24
CA MET A 212 -9.29 8.28 23.15
C MET A 212 -8.65 7.76 24.44
N SER A 213 -9.21 6.72 25.04
CA SER A 213 -8.64 6.08 26.23
C SER A 213 -7.21 5.57 25.98
N ALA A 214 -6.99 4.92 24.83
CA ALA A 214 -5.65 4.44 24.44
C ALA A 214 -4.68 5.60 24.20
N PHE A 215 -5.14 6.68 23.57
CA PHE A 215 -4.35 7.91 23.36
C PHE A 215 -3.95 8.55 24.69
N GLU A 216 -4.90 8.77 25.59
CA GLU A 216 -4.64 9.37 26.91
C GLU A 216 -3.71 8.51 27.75
N GLY A 217 -3.90 7.18 27.72
CA GLY A 217 -3.03 6.23 28.38
C GLY A 217 -1.58 6.35 27.88
N TYR A 218 -1.39 6.45 26.58
CA TYR A 218 -0.06 6.63 26.00
C TYR A 218 0.51 8.01 26.31
N MET A 219 -0.27 9.08 26.25
CA MET A 219 0.21 10.45 26.53
C MET A 219 0.75 10.60 27.94
N LYS A 220 0.25 9.84 28.93
CA LYS A 220 0.78 9.85 30.32
C LYS A 220 2.22 9.33 30.42
N VAL A 221 2.65 8.46 29.49
CA VAL A 221 3.97 7.80 29.50
C VAL A 221 4.84 8.20 28.29
N ARG A 222 4.30 9.02 27.40
CA ARG A 222 5.03 9.48 26.21
C ARG A 222 6.24 10.28 26.62
N PRO A 223 7.47 9.94 26.15
CA PRO A 223 8.66 10.73 26.48
C PRO A 223 8.51 12.20 26.09
N ILE A 224 8.93 13.08 26.96
CA ILE A 224 9.03 14.53 26.72
C ILE A 224 10.50 14.89 26.53
N ASP A 225 11.36 14.34 27.40
CA ASP A 225 12.80 14.61 27.40
C ASP A 225 13.53 13.80 26.32
N GLY A 226 14.58 14.38 25.78
CA GLY A 226 15.41 13.76 24.75
C GLY A 226 14.75 13.64 23.38
N VAL A 227 13.57 14.23 23.19
CA VAL A 227 12.88 14.29 21.89
C VAL A 227 13.51 15.39 21.03
N ARG A 228 13.87 15.06 19.78
CA ARG A 228 14.42 16.05 18.86
C ARG A 228 13.40 17.14 18.52
N ALA A 229 13.88 18.36 18.26
CA ALA A 229 13.03 19.50 17.94
C ALA A 229 12.08 19.22 16.75
N GLU A 230 12.58 18.54 15.70
CA GLU A 230 11.78 18.15 14.54
C GLU A 230 10.67 17.13 14.84
N ASP A 231 10.85 16.33 15.89
CA ASP A 231 9.91 15.28 16.28
C ASP A 231 9.06 15.64 17.50
N LYS A 232 9.19 16.88 18.01
CA LYS A 232 8.53 17.36 19.22
C LYS A 232 7.02 17.07 19.23
N TYR A 233 6.37 17.26 18.10
CA TYR A 233 4.92 17.08 17.96
C TYR A 233 4.53 15.66 17.51
N ALA A 234 5.48 14.79 17.13
CA ALA A 234 5.16 13.44 16.70
C ALA A 234 4.31 12.71 17.73
N LEU A 235 3.18 12.13 17.31
CA LEU A 235 2.32 11.36 18.22
C LEU A 235 3.09 10.17 18.77
N PHE A 236 3.60 9.31 17.91
CA PHE A 236 4.29 8.08 18.30
C PHE A 236 5.81 8.22 18.20
N LEU A 237 6.49 7.88 19.28
CA LEU A 237 7.95 7.93 19.37
C LEU A 237 8.57 6.53 19.42
N SER A 238 9.72 6.39 18.80
CA SER A 238 10.58 5.21 18.87
C SER A 238 11.33 5.13 20.22
N ALA A 239 12.06 4.03 20.44
CA ALA A 239 12.97 3.88 21.59
C ALA A 239 14.07 4.95 21.64
N GLN A 240 14.40 5.57 20.49
CA GLN A 240 15.40 6.64 20.39
C GLN A 240 14.75 8.05 20.47
N HIS A 241 13.54 8.16 20.97
CA HIS A 241 12.76 9.40 21.14
C HIS A 241 12.60 10.20 19.82
N ARG A 242 12.55 9.50 18.69
CA ARG A 242 12.25 10.08 17.36
C ARG A 242 10.88 9.64 16.90
N ARG A 243 10.31 10.33 15.93
CA ARG A 243 9.11 9.86 15.23
C ARG A 243 9.28 8.39 14.84
N ILE A 244 8.31 7.56 15.20
CA ILE A 244 8.38 6.12 14.89
C ILE A 244 8.41 5.89 13.38
N SER A 245 9.27 4.98 12.93
CA SER A 245 9.34 4.63 11.51
C SER A 245 8.27 3.61 11.12
N ARG A 246 7.97 3.53 9.83
CA ARG A 246 7.06 2.50 9.28
C ARG A 246 7.55 1.10 9.57
N GLU A 247 8.84 0.88 9.44
CA GLU A 247 9.50 -0.40 9.70
C GLU A 247 9.37 -0.81 11.17
N SER A 248 9.51 0.14 12.09
CA SER A 248 9.34 -0.12 13.53
C SER A 248 7.90 -0.53 13.86
N VAL A 249 6.90 0.16 13.28
CA VAL A 249 5.48 -0.21 13.45
C VAL A 249 5.20 -1.58 12.83
N GLN A 250 5.73 -1.88 11.64
CA GLN A 250 5.56 -3.19 11.02
C GLN A 250 6.15 -4.29 11.90
N LYS A 251 7.38 -4.13 12.38
CA LYS A 251 8.03 -5.11 13.28
C LYS A 251 7.21 -5.32 14.56
N MET A 252 6.69 -4.24 15.14
CA MET A 252 5.84 -4.30 16.32
C MET A 252 4.55 -5.09 16.05
N VAL A 253 3.86 -4.82 14.94
CA VAL A 253 2.63 -5.55 14.57
C VAL A 253 2.93 -7.03 14.34
N TYR A 254 4.02 -7.36 13.62
CA TYR A 254 4.41 -8.76 13.42
C TYR A 254 4.74 -9.48 14.73
N LYS A 255 5.42 -8.83 15.67
CA LYS A 255 5.69 -9.36 17.00
C LYS A 255 4.40 -9.78 17.73
N TYR A 256 3.36 -8.96 17.68
CA TYR A 256 2.09 -9.28 18.34
C TYR A 256 1.23 -10.28 17.57
N LEU A 257 1.31 -10.31 16.24
CA LEU A 257 0.69 -11.36 15.43
C LEU A 257 1.34 -12.73 15.70
N GLU A 258 2.67 -12.77 15.86
CA GLU A 258 3.41 -13.98 16.25
C GLU A 258 2.96 -14.50 17.62
N LYS A 259 2.77 -13.62 18.61
CA LYS A 259 2.30 -14.00 19.95
C LYS A 259 0.95 -14.71 19.97
N ILE A 260 0.10 -14.41 19.00
CA ILE A 260 -1.23 -15.04 18.86
C ILE A 260 -1.24 -16.09 17.73
N GLY A 261 -0.07 -16.56 17.26
CA GLY A 261 0.06 -17.63 16.28
C GLY A 261 -0.43 -17.29 14.87
N LEU A 262 -0.43 -16.01 14.48
CA LEU A 262 -0.93 -15.54 13.17
C LEU A 262 0.16 -15.03 12.22
N ASP A 263 1.45 -15.12 12.57
CA ASP A 263 2.60 -14.63 11.80
C ASP A 263 2.72 -15.27 10.42
N SER A 264 2.57 -16.61 10.35
CA SER A 264 2.70 -17.39 9.11
C SER A 264 1.48 -17.30 8.18
N GLN A 265 0.40 -16.68 8.64
CA GLN A 265 -0.87 -16.63 7.91
C GLN A 265 -1.01 -15.44 6.96
N GLY A 266 0.05 -14.65 6.71
CA GLY A 266 0.05 -13.53 5.75
C GLY A 266 -0.73 -12.30 6.20
N TYR A 267 -0.91 -12.12 7.51
CA TYR A 267 -1.39 -10.87 8.07
C TYR A 267 -0.30 -9.78 8.02
N SER A 268 -0.70 -8.52 8.00
CA SER A 268 0.18 -7.36 7.93
C SER A 268 -0.55 -6.12 8.42
N VAL A 269 0.16 -5.02 8.62
CA VAL A 269 -0.44 -3.73 8.99
C VAL A 269 -1.58 -3.33 8.03
N HIS A 270 -1.42 -3.59 6.73
CA HIS A 270 -2.48 -3.30 5.76
C HIS A 270 -3.74 -4.17 5.98
N LYS A 271 -3.55 -5.39 6.49
CA LYS A 271 -4.66 -6.28 6.81
C LYS A 271 -5.43 -5.84 8.07
N LEU A 272 -4.78 -5.12 9.00
CA LEU A 272 -5.50 -4.50 10.14
C LEU A 272 -6.47 -3.42 9.67
N ARG A 273 -6.12 -2.67 8.63
CA ARG A 273 -7.07 -1.75 7.99
C ARG A 273 -8.22 -2.48 7.30
N HIS A 274 -7.96 -3.62 6.65
CA HIS A 274 -9.03 -4.48 6.12
C HIS A 274 -9.92 -5.00 7.25
N THR A 275 -9.32 -5.37 8.38
CA THR A 275 -10.05 -5.79 9.58
C THR A 275 -10.99 -4.69 10.08
N ALA A 276 -10.49 -3.47 10.27
CA ALA A 276 -11.33 -2.34 10.68
C ALA A 276 -12.52 -2.14 9.74
N ALA A 277 -12.26 -2.13 8.43
CA ALA A 277 -13.30 -1.96 7.42
C ALA A 277 -14.35 -3.09 7.46
N THR A 278 -13.90 -4.33 7.57
CA THR A 278 -14.78 -5.50 7.61
C THR A 278 -15.63 -5.52 8.88
N LEU A 279 -15.02 -5.24 10.04
CA LEU A 279 -15.74 -5.20 11.31
C LEU A 279 -16.79 -4.06 11.34
N MET A 280 -16.45 -2.87 10.83
CA MET A 280 -17.41 -1.76 10.69
C MET A 280 -18.58 -2.15 9.79
N TYR A 281 -18.31 -2.83 8.66
CA TYR A 281 -19.33 -3.24 7.72
C TYR A 281 -20.23 -4.36 8.30
N GLN A 282 -19.62 -5.41 8.88
CA GLN A 282 -20.33 -6.60 9.34
C GLN A 282 -21.07 -6.41 10.68
N HIS A 283 -20.49 -5.66 11.59
CA HIS A 283 -21.00 -5.49 12.96
C HIS A 283 -21.52 -4.08 13.24
N GLY A 284 -21.00 -3.08 12.54
CA GLY A 284 -21.42 -1.68 12.71
C GLY A 284 -22.57 -1.25 11.81
N ASN A 285 -23.01 -2.10 10.89
CA ASN A 285 -24.08 -1.80 9.91
C ASN A 285 -23.79 -0.52 9.09
N VAL A 286 -22.51 -0.22 8.85
CA VAL A 286 -22.07 0.99 8.18
C VAL A 286 -22.27 0.85 6.68
N ASP A 287 -22.96 1.84 6.06
CA ASP A 287 -23.11 1.89 4.60
C ASP A 287 -21.75 1.93 3.90
N ILE A 288 -21.64 1.24 2.76
CA ILE A 288 -20.39 1.14 1.99
C ILE A 288 -19.85 2.49 1.52
N ARG A 289 -20.73 3.46 1.28
CA ARG A 289 -20.34 4.83 0.87
C ARG A 289 -19.70 5.56 2.03
N VAL A 290 -20.31 5.44 3.23
CA VAL A 290 -19.72 5.97 4.47
C VAL A 290 -18.39 5.29 4.77
N LEU A 291 -18.31 3.97 4.61
CA LEU A 291 -17.07 3.22 4.80
C LEU A 291 -15.96 3.68 3.83
N LYS A 292 -16.30 3.94 2.57
CA LYS A 292 -15.37 4.53 1.59
C LYS A 292 -14.78 5.84 2.09
N ASP A 293 -15.61 6.72 2.64
CA ASP A 293 -15.18 8.05 3.11
C ASP A 293 -14.34 7.93 4.39
N VAL A 294 -14.75 7.10 5.35
CA VAL A 294 -13.95 6.78 6.56
C VAL A 294 -12.56 6.27 6.19
N LEU A 295 -12.48 5.36 5.23
CA LEU A 295 -11.21 4.81 4.77
C LEU A 295 -10.44 5.78 3.86
N GLY A 296 -11.09 6.75 3.23
CA GLY A 296 -10.49 7.65 2.23
C GLY A 296 -10.06 6.87 0.97
N HIS A 297 -10.96 6.04 0.43
CA HIS A 297 -10.79 5.39 -0.85
C HIS A 297 -11.22 6.32 -1.99
N GLU A 298 -10.39 6.43 -3.04
CA GLU A 298 -10.72 7.26 -4.21
C GLU A 298 -11.84 6.63 -5.06
N SER A 299 -11.90 5.30 -5.10
CA SER A 299 -12.92 4.55 -5.84
C SER A 299 -13.77 3.68 -4.92
N LEU A 300 -15.08 3.61 -5.21
CA LEU A 300 -16.00 2.71 -4.54
C LEU A 300 -15.59 1.24 -4.74
N SER A 301 -15.07 0.89 -5.93
CA SER A 301 -14.61 -0.47 -6.23
C SER A 301 -13.52 -0.99 -5.27
N THR A 302 -12.77 -0.10 -4.62
CA THR A 302 -11.80 -0.49 -3.58
C THR A 302 -12.50 -0.88 -2.27
N THR A 303 -13.74 -0.46 -2.08
CA THR A 303 -14.55 -0.72 -0.87
C THR A 303 -15.55 -1.87 -1.11
N GLU A 304 -15.97 -2.10 -2.34
CA GLU A 304 -16.88 -3.18 -2.74
C GLU A 304 -16.38 -4.58 -2.38
N ILE A 305 -15.07 -4.75 -2.20
CA ILE A 305 -14.49 -6.02 -1.74
C ILE A 305 -15.06 -6.49 -0.39
N TYR A 306 -15.60 -5.58 0.42
CA TYR A 306 -16.19 -5.91 1.72
C TYR A 306 -17.66 -6.36 1.62
N THR A 307 -18.37 -6.05 0.53
CA THR A 307 -19.78 -6.43 0.32
C THR A 307 -19.95 -7.93 0.06
N HIS A 308 -18.93 -8.59 -0.46
CA HIS A 308 -18.99 -10.04 -0.72
C HIS A 308 -18.92 -10.89 0.56
N LEU A 309 -18.80 -10.28 1.74
CA LEU A 309 -18.57 -10.96 3.01
C LEU A 309 -19.84 -11.19 3.83
N ASP A 310 -20.99 -10.59 3.46
CA ASP A 310 -22.17 -10.67 4.32
C ASP A 310 -23.46 -11.00 3.57
N SER A 311 -23.81 -12.29 3.58
CA SER A 311 -25.13 -12.77 3.13
C SER A 311 -26.27 -12.32 4.04
N ARG A 312 -26.02 -11.95 5.30
CA ARG A 312 -27.03 -11.47 6.27
C ARG A 312 -27.62 -10.13 5.86
N GLN A 313 -26.85 -9.25 5.26
CA GLN A 313 -27.37 -7.97 4.73
C GLN A 313 -28.30 -8.19 3.54
N ILE A 314 -28.01 -9.15 2.67
CA ILE A 314 -28.89 -9.53 1.56
C ILE A 314 -30.20 -10.09 2.11
N GLU A 315 -30.14 -10.95 3.12
CA GLU A 315 -31.33 -11.50 3.79
C GLU A 315 -32.12 -10.41 4.51
N ALA A 316 -31.46 -9.52 5.23
CA ALA A 316 -32.10 -8.38 5.91
C ALA A 316 -32.77 -7.44 4.90
N ALA A 317 -32.12 -7.13 3.78
CA ALA A 317 -32.70 -6.32 2.71
C ALA A 317 -33.93 -7.00 2.10
N ALA A 318 -33.90 -8.30 1.86
CA ALA A 318 -35.06 -9.03 1.37
C ALA A 318 -36.22 -9.00 2.40
N LYS A 319 -35.93 -9.15 3.69
CA LYS A 319 -36.94 -9.06 4.76
C LYS A 319 -37.46 -7.65 4.99
N SER A 320 -36.70 -6.61 4.69
CA SER A 320 -37.10 -5.21 4.83
C SER A 320 -38.00 -4.71 3.70
N ASN A 321 -38.16 -5.49 2.61
CA ASN A 321 -39.06 -5.11 1.52
C ASN A 321 -40.48 -4.97 2.07
N PRO A 322 -41.16 -3.81 1.86
CA PRO A 322 -42.53 -3.61 2.34
C PRO A 322 -43.53 -4.68 1.87
N LEU A 323 -43.23 -5.30 0.73
CA LEU A 323 -44.05 -6.37 0.16
C LEU A 323 -43.76 -7.76 0.73
N SER A 324 -42.74 -7.94 1.52
CA SER A 324 -42.33 -9.24 2.09
C SER A 324 -43.43 -9.89 2.96
N LYS A 325 -44.36 -9.10 3.47
CA LYS A 325 -45.46 -9.55 4.32
C LYS A 325 -46.82 -9.64 3.56
N VAL A 326 -46.83 -9.35 2.27
CA VAL A 326 -48.07 -9.40 1.45
C VAL A 326 -48.36 -10.85 1.11
N LYS A 327 -49.51 -11.36 1.58
CA LYS A 327 -50.00 -12.68 1.25
C LYS A 327 -50.91 -12.62 0.02
N PRO A 328 -50.91 -13.66 -0.85
CA PRO A 328 -51.87 -13.74 -1.94
C PRO A 328 -53.29 -13.65 -1.40
N LYS A 329 -54.17 -12.92 -2.08
CA LYS A 329 -55.61 -12.97 -1.78
C LYS A 329 -56.07 -14.41 -1.99
N GLY A 330 -56.50 -15.06 -0.93
CA GLY A 330 -57.05 -16.42 -1.02
C GLY A 330 -58.18 -16.42 -2.01
N ASN A 331 -58.14 -17.34 -3.00
CA ASN A 331 -59.33 -17.66 -3.79
C ASN A 331 -60.40 -18.11 -2.83
N LYS A 332 -61.49 -17.36 -2.78
CA LYS A 332 -62.74 -17.81 -2.17
C LYS A 332 -63.36 -18.88 -3.04
#